data_94e73e537f6903f5ec75c59bd3a4c0eb
#
_entry.id   94e73e537f6903f5ec75c59bd3a4c0eb
#
_cell.length_a   1.000
_cell.length_b   1.000
_cell.length_c   1.000
_cell.angle_alpha   90.00
_cell.angle_beta   90.00
_cell.angle_gamma   90.00
#
_symmetry.space_group_name_H-M   'P 1'
#
loop_
_entity.id
_entity.type
_entity.pdbx_description
1 polymer ?
#
loop_
_entity_poly.entity_id
_entity_poly.type
_entity_poly.pdbx_seq_one_letter_code
_entity_poly.pdbx_strand_id
1 'polypeptide(L)'
;MFKKTLAGVAAAALALTLQIPASAMGNRIAGPNRYATSLAIAQTYFPTAKNVFVATGTNFPDALAAGPWASAQQAPILLVGSQITVEQQAYLQQLGSPSITILGGAGAVSEQVEAQLTQFGAVQRISGANRYETAEKIALQFGKAGKLYLATGAGFADALAGGALAAQEGVPIMLTGPGAQQYAVSVAQQLGVTATTVLGGPGAISDEFLAGLPNPNRIYGANRFETASQIFAAKPADSAFLASGVNFPDALSIVPAAGLHKMPLLLAQQNCSPVQPAVPVTFVGGTGALSDNSNLQCQAAPQPQPEPQPQPEPQPQPSGNGGTQPIGKDCPANAPIKGNANSMIYHMPGQRYYKRTTPEACFASQAEARAAGYRKAKV
;
A
#
# COMPACT_ATOMS: atom_id res chain seq x y z
N MET A 1 -30.29 40.89 -63.47
CA MET A 1 -30.87 40.58 -62.18
C MET A 1 -30.21 39.26 -61.64
N PHE A 2 -29.11 39.37 -60.85
CA PHE A 2 -28.43 38.22 -60.27
C PHE A 2 -28.75 38.16 -58.76
N LYS A 3 -29.44 37.12 -58.30
CA LYS A 3 -29.67 36.86 -56.92
C LYS A 3 -28.46 36.03 -56.37
N LYS A 4 -27.72 36.59 -55.43
CA LYS A 4 -26.68 35.90 -54.66
C LYS A 4 -27.35 35.17 -53.49
N THR A 5 -27.27 33.83 -53.46
CA THR A 5 -27.62 32.99 -52.33
C THR A 5 -26.40 32.84 -51.46
N LEU A 6 -26.49 33.30 -50.21
CA LEU A 6 -25.52 32.99 -49.13
C LEU A 6 -25.79 31.58 -48.60
N ALA A 7 -24.82 30.72 -48.72
CA ALA A 7 -24.83 29.43 -48.03
C ALA A 7 -24.16 29.58 -46.66
N GLY A 8 -24.93 29.39 -45.57
CA GLY A 8 -24.42 29.34 -44.22
C GLY A 8 -23.82 27.99 -43.92
N VAL A 9 -22.55 27.97 -43.52
CA VAL A 9 -21.87 26.77 -43.02
C VAL A 9 -22.18 26.63 -41.53
N ALA A 10 -23.02 25.69 -41.16
CA ALA A 10 -23.24 25.32 -39.79
C ALA A 10 -22.09 24.37 -39.35
N ALA A 11 -21.23 24.86 -38.45
CA ALA A 11 -20.22 24.01 -37.80
C ALA A 11 -20.91 23.14 -36.74
N ALA A 12 -21.09 21.85 -37.04
CA ALA A 12 -21.51 20.85 -36.04
C ALA A 12 -20.31 20.50 -35.15
N ALA A 13 -20.33 20.95 -33.90
CA ALA A 13 -19.42 20.52 -32.88
C ALA A 13 -19.75 19.06 -32.51
N LEU A 14 -18.90 18.12 -32.95
CA LEU A 14 -18.98 16.70 -32.57
C LEU A 14 -18.48 16.55 -31.12
N ALA A 15 -19.41 16.54 -30.15
CA ALA A 15 -19.11 16.16 -28.79
C ALA A 15 -18.76 14.67 -28.78
N LEU A 16 -17.47 14.36 -28.71
CA LEU A 16 -16.97 12.99 -28.45
C LEU A 16 -17.34 12.63 -27.00
N THR A 17 -18.51 12.05 -26.80
CA THR A 17 -18.83 11.36 -25.55
C THR A 17 -17.97 10.12 -25.50
N LEU A 18 -16.95 10.11 -24.64
CA LEU A 18 -16.27 8.88 -24.24
C LEU A 18 -17.32 7.96 -23.60
N GLN A 19 -17.89 7.09 -24.40
CA GLN A 19 -18.68 5.97 -23.88
C GLN A 19 -17.67 5.01 -23.22
N ILE A 20 -17.58 5.03 -21.89
CA ILE A 20 -16.94 3.98 -21.12
C ILE A 20 -17.75 2.72 -21.41
N PRO A 21 -17.13 1.65 -21.98
CA PRO A 21 -17.88 0.44 -22.27
C PRO A 21 -18.49 -0.11 -20.99
N ALA A 22 -19.74 -0.55 -21.02
CA ALA A 22 -20.48 -1.11 -19.88
C ALA A 22 -19.82 -2.36 -19.27
N SER A 23 -18.79 -2.91 -19.89
CA SER A 23 -17.90 -3.97 -19.37
C SER A 23 -16.90 -3.51 -18.30
N ALA A 24 -16.84 -2.21 -17.97
CA ALA A 24 -15.96 -1.67 -16.91
C ALA A 24 -16.57 -1.82 -15.50
N MET A 25 -17.84 -2.17 -15.35
CA MET A 25 -18.41 -2.56 -14.03
C MET A 25 -18.09 -4.04 -13.80
N GLY A 26 -16.95 -4.30 -13.16
CA GLY A 26 -16.54 -5.65 -12.77
C GLY A 26 -17.59 -6.31 -11.86
N ASN A 27 -17.76 -7.63 -11.99
CA ASN A 27 -18.56 -8.41 -11.05
C ASN A 27 -18.06 -8.15 -9.62
N ARG A 28 -18.99 -8.14 -8.65
CA ARG A 28 -18.64 -7.95 -7.23
C ARG A 28 -19.17 -9.11 -6.40
N ILE A 29 -18.32 -9.62 -5.50
CA ILE A 29 -18.70 -10.58 -4.45
C ILE A 29 -18.51 -9.90 -3.12
N ALA A 30 -19.62 -9.71 -2.40
CA ALA A 30 -19.63 -9.00 -1.13
C ALA A 30 -20.82 -9.39 -0.28
N GLY A 31 -20.67 -9.20 1.01
CA GLY A 31 -21.74 -9.15 1.99
C GLY A 31 -21.65 -7.85 2.82
N PRO A 32 -22.62 -7.59 3.71
CA PRO A 32 -22.64 -6.40 4.54
C PRO A 32 -21.45 -6.29 5.52
N ASN A 33 -20.73 -7.36 5.76
CA ASN A 33 -19.54 -7.43 6.59
C ASN A 33 -18.65 -8.59 6.16
N ARG A 34 -17.44 -8.70 6.74
CA ARG A 34 -16.44 -9.73 6.41
C ARG A 34 -16.94 -11.17 6.55
N TYR A 35 -17.82 -11.44 7.50
CA TYR A 35 -18.40 -12.76 7.74
C TYR A 35 -19.36 -13.14 6.61
N ALA A 36 -20.20 -12.22 6.21
CA ALA A 36 -21.12 -12.39 5.08
C ALA A 36 -20.38 -12.40 3.74
N THR A 37 -19.28 -11.60 3.57
CA THR A 37 -18.45 -11.69 2.37
C THR A 37 -17.79 -13.06 2.24
N SER A 38 -17.19 -13.59 3.32
CA SER A 38 -16.59 -14.93 3.31
C SER A 38 -17.60 -16.02 3.00
N LEU A 39 -18.82 -15.89 3.50
CA LEU A 39 -19.93 -16.80 3.19
C LEU A 39 -20.37 -16.68 1.72
N ALA A 40 -20.52 -15.48 1.19
CA ALA A 40 -20.86 -15.27 -0.23
C ALA A 40 -19.82 -15.90 -1.17
N ILE A 41 -18.54 -15.78 -0.84
CA ILE A 41 -17.45 -16.45 -1.56
C ILE A 41 -17.61 -17.98 -1.47
N ALA A 42 -17.88 -18.49 -0.27
CA ALA A 42 -18.05 -19.93 -0.04
C ALA A 42 -19.25 -20.47 -0.83
N GLN A 43 -20.39 -19.82 -0.81
CA GLN A 43 -21.59 -20.20 -1.56
C GLN A 43 -21.38 -20.13 -3.07
N THR A 44 -20.64 -19.14 -3.56
CA THR A 44 -20.41 -18.94 -4.99
C THR A 44 -19.44 -19.96 -5.57
N TYR A 45 -18.31 -20.19 -4.89
CA TYR A 45 -17.22 -21.00 -5.45
C TYR A 45 -17.12 -22.41 -4.88
N PHE A 46 -17.78 -22.68 -3.75
CA PHE A 46 -17.69 -23.95 -3.02
C PHE A 46 -19.06 -24.47 -2.58
N PRO A 47 -20.08 -24.51 -3.49
CA PRO A 47 -21.44 -24.85 -3.10
C PRO A 47 -21.62 -26.31 -2.63
N THR A 48 -20.63 -27.17 -2.90
CA THR A 48 -20.65 -28.61 -2.58
C THR A 48 -19.35 -29.05 -1.88
N ALA A 49 -18.69 -28.14 -1.14
CA ALA A 49 -17.43 -28.43 -0.46
C ALA A 49 -17.56 -29.57 0.54
N LYS A 50 -16.59 -30.49 0.54
CA LYS A 50 -16.49 -31.55 1.53
C LYS A 50 -15.63 -31.15 2.75
N ASN A 51 -14.84 -30.13 2.57
CA ASN A 51 -13.97 -29.56 3.60
C ASN A 51 -14.30 -28.08 3.76
N VAL A 52 -14.21 -27.54 4.96
CA VAL A 52 -14.37 -26.13 5.29
C VAL A 52 -13.29 -25.71 6.24
N PHE A 53 -12.59 -24.64 5.94
CA PHE A 53 -11.65 -24.02 6.86
C PHE A 53 -12.34 -22.86 7.58
N VAL A 54 -12.09 -22.73 8.87
CA VAL A 54 -12.68 -21.70 9.72
C VAL A 54 -11.58 -20.89 10.36
N ALA A 55 -11.64 -19.57 10.24
CA ALA A 55 -10.70 -18.64 10.80
C ALA A 55 -11.38 -17.46 11.48
N THR A 56 -10.68 -16.79 12.39
CA THR A 56 -11.21 -15.55 12.98
C THR A 56 -11.26 -14.43 11.94
N GLY A 57 -12.37 -13.68 11.96
CA GLY A 57 -12.48 -12.47 11.13
C GLY A 57 -11.85 -11.23 11.78
N THR A 58 -11.33 -11.30 13.00
CA THR A 58 -10.78 -10.14 13.72
C THR A 58 -9.28 -9.96 13.51
N ASN A 59 -8.56 -11.04 13.20
CA ASN A 59 -7.11 -11.01 12.97
C ASN A 59 -6.72 -12.00 11.86
N PHE A 60 -5.59 -11.77 11.19
CA PHE A 60 -5.19 -12.53 10.00
C PHE A 60 -4.16 -13.64 10.24
N PRO A 61 -3.33 -13.65 11.29
CA PRO A 61 -2.05 -14.35 11.27
C PRO A 61 -2.15 -15.85 11.04
N ASP A 62 -3.07 -16.53 11.73
CA ASP A 62 -3.13 -17.98 11.70
C ASP A 62 -3.70 -18.55 10.39
N ALA A 63 -4.54 -17.77 9.70
CA ALA A 63 -5.17 -18.21 8.46
C ALA A 63 -4.38 -17.80 7.19
N LEU A 64 -3.38 -16.94 7.34
CA LEU A 64 -2.70 -16.31 6.21
C LEU A 64 -1.95 -17.32 5.31
N ALA A 65 -1.46 -18.43 5.88
CA ALA A 65 -0.80 -19.50 5.15
C ALA A 65 -1.77 -20.59 4.64
N ALA A 66 -3.05 -20.53 5.00
CA ALA A 66 -3.99 -21.63 4.74
C ALA A 66 -4.61 -21.61 3.33
N GLY A 67 -4.61 -20.47 2.66
CA GLY A 67 -5.27 -20.30 1.35
C GLY A 67 -4.86 -21.36 0.31
N PRO A 68 -3.57 -21.62 0.07
CA PRO A 68 -3.12 -22.65 -0.86
C PRO A 68 -3.58 -24.06 -0.49
N TRP A 69 -3.56 -24.41 0.80
CA TRP A 69 -4.03 -25.72 1.23
C TRP A 69 -5.55 -25.85 1.13
N ALA A 70 -6.29 -24.81 1.51
CA ALA A 70 -7.74 -24.77 1.33
C ALA A 70 -8.13 -24.90 -0.17
N SER A 71 -7.39 -24.24 -1.07
CA SER A 71 -7.56 -24.40 -2.51
C SER A 71 -7.32 -25.85 -2.96
N ALA A 72 -6.24 -26.47 -2.52
CA ALA A 72 -5.93 -27.89 -2.84
C ALA A 72 -7.01 -28.86 -2.33
N GLN A 73 -7.70 -28.51 -1.23
CA GLN A 73 -8.82 -29.27 -0.67
C GLN A 73 -10.18 -28.86 -1.29
N GLN A 74 -10.21 -27.96 -2.27
CA GLN A 74 -11.43 -27.39 -2.86
C GLN A 74 -12.39 -26.85 -1.78
N ALA A 75 -11.86 -26.16 -0.81
CA ALA A 75 -12.54 -25.75 0.42
C ALA A 75 -12.53 -24.22 0.59
N PRO A 76 -13.62 -23.62 1.08
CA PRO A 76 -13.64 -22.20 1.45
C PRO A 76 -12.90 -21.95 2.77
N ILE A 77 -12.52 -20.70 2.99
CA ILE A 77 -12.18 -20.16 4.31
C ILE A 77 -13.35 -19.30 4.78
N LEU A 78 -14.11 -19.78 5.75
CA LEU A 78 -15.16 -19.03 6.44
C LEU A 78 -14.57 -18.23 7.58
N LEU A 79 -14.86 -16.93 7.62
CA LEU A 79 -14.50 -16.08 8.73
C LEU A 79 -15.62 -16.11 9.78
N VAL A 80 -15.24 -16.25 11.05
CA VAL A 80 -16.18 -16.27 12.17
C VAL A 80 -15.84 -15.21 13.20
N GLY A 81 -16.88 -14.77 13.93
CA GLY A 81 -16.77 -13.93 15.10
C GLY A 81 -16.78 -14.74 16.42
N SER A 82 -17.44 -14.19 17.45
CA SER A 82 -17.68 -14.89 18.71
C SER A 82 -18.68 -16.06 18.61
N GLN A 83 -19.42 -16.12 17.51
CA GLN A 83 -20.35 -17.19 17.15
C GLN A 83 -20.43 -17.32 15.63
N ILE A 84 -20.90 -18.48 15.14
CA ILE A 84 -21.25 -18.66 13.73
C ILE A 84 -22.64 -18.05 13.48
N THR A 85 -22.83 -17.38 12.33
CA THR A 85 -24.12 -16.77 11.98
C THR A 85 -25.12 -17.81 11.52
N VAL A 86 -26.41 -17.46 11.54
CA VAL A 86 -27.49 -18.36 11.10
C VAL A 86 -27.29 -18.77 9.62
N GLU A 87 -26.84 -17.82 8.80
CA GLU A 87 -26.57 -18.09 7.38
C GLU A 87 -25.36 -19.03 7.20
N GLN A 88 -24.32 -18.90 8.03
CA GLN A 88 -23.21 -19.85 8.03
C GLN A 88 -23.63 -21.24 8.49
N GLN A 89 -24.51 -21.34 9.50
CA GLN A 89 -25.10 -22.61 9.92
C GLN A 89 -25.88 -23.26 8.77
N ALA A 90 -26.71 -22.49 8.08
CA ALA A 90 -27.49 -22.99 6.93
C ALA A 90 -26.57 -23.49 5.80
N TYR A 91 -25.48 -22.80 5.51
CA TYR A 91 -24.50 -23.26 4.53
C TYR A 91 -23.82 -24.56 4.98
N LEU A 92 -23.37 -24.68 6.23
CA LEU A 92 -22.77 -25.89 6.76
C LEU A 92 -23.76 -27.09 6.73
N GLN A 93 -25.03 -26.85 7.03
CA GLN A 93 -26.10 -27.86 6.92
C GLN A 93 -26.29 -28.30 5.46
N GLN A 94 -26.31 -27.37 4.54
CA GLN A 94 -26.43 -27.66 3.09
C GLN A 94 -25.28 -28.55 2.59
N LEU A 95 -24.07 -28.39 3.12
CA LEU A 95 -22.92 -29.21 2.75
C LEU A 95 -23.02 -30.69 3.22
N GLY A 96 -23.87 -30.98 4.20
CA GLY A 96 -24.12 -32.34 4.63
C GLY A 96 -22.96 -33.00 5.35
N SER A 97 -22.57 -32.47 6.49
CA SER A 97 -21.48 -32.98 7.37
C SER A 97 -20.07 -32.84 6.76
N PRO A 98 -19.62 -31.62 6.42
CA PRO A 98 -18.27 -31.40 5.94
C PRO A 98 -17.23 -31.68 7.02
N SER A 99 -15.98 -31.96 6.64
CA SER A 99 -14.84 -31.91 7.55
C SER A 99 -14.47 -30.44 7.79
N ILE A 100 -14.41 -30.03 9.05
CA ILE A 100 -14.15 -28.62 9.43
C ILE A 100 -12.77 -28.52 10.06
N THR A 101 -11.92 -27.66 9.51
CA THR A 101 -10.59 -27.38 10.07
C THR A 101 -10.55 -25.96 10.62
N ILE A 102 -10.39 -25.81 11.92
CA ILE A 102 -10.19 -24.53 12.59
C ILE A 102 -8.73 -24.13 12.49
N LEU A 103 -8.46 -22.90 12.06
CA LEU A 103 -7.13 -22.31 11.94
C LEU A 103 -6.86 -21.37 13.11
N GLY A 104 -5.84 -21.69 13.89
CA GLY A 104 -5.43 -20.93 15.07
C GLY A 104 -5.97 -21.47 16.39
N GLY A 105 -5.40 -20.98 17.49
CA GLY A 105 -5.73 -21.39 18.85
C GLY A 105 -7.09 -20.91 19.35
N ALA A 106 -7.46 -21.30 20.59
CA ALA A 106 -8.70 -20.92 21.24
C ALA A 106 -8.85 -19.38 21.42
N GLY A 107 -7.75 -18.64 21.45
CA GLY A 107 -7.75 -17.19 21.45
C GLY A 107 -8.14 -16.55 20.10
N ALA A 108 -8.00 -17.27 18.99
CA ALA A 108 -8.41 -16.84 17.66
C ALA A 108 -9.84 -17.28 17.33
N VAL A 109 -10.14 -18.56 17.50
CA VAL A 109 -11.48 -19.14 17.36
C VAL A 109 -11.81 -19.87 18.67
N SER A 110 -12.77 -19.34 19.41
CA SER A 110 -13.08 -19.84 20.76
C SER A 110 -13.57 -21.28 20.78
N GLU A 111 -13.45 -21.94 21.92
CA GLU A 111 -14.01 -23.28 22.14
C GLU A 111 -15.54 -23.28 22.01
N GLN A 112 -16.20 -22.16 22.30
CA GLN A 112 -17.64 -22.01 22.09
C GLN A 112 -17.99 -22.12 20.59
N VAL A 113 -17.23 -21.47 19.71
CA VAL A 113 -17.41 -21.59 18.26
C VAL A 113 -17.09 -23.01 17.79
N GLU A 114 -16.02 -23.61 18.29
CA GLU A 114 -15.68 -25.01 18.01
C GLU A 114 -16.82 -25.96 18.37
N ALA A 115 -17.41 -25.82 19.57
CA ALA A 115 -18.56 -26.61 20.01
C ALA A 115 -19.82 -26.38 19.13
N GLN A 116 -20.02 -25.16 18.59
CA GLN A 116 -21.08 -24.93 17.59
C GLN A 116 -20.80 -25.67 16.29
N LEU A 117 -19.55 -25.65 15.83
CA LEU A 117 -19.16 -26.30 14.55
C LEU A 117 -19.29 -27.82 14.59
N THR A 118 -19.08 -28.48 15.76
CA THR A 118 -19.22 -29.94 15.90
C THR A 118 -20.64 -30.44 15.61
N GLN A 119 -21.65 -29.58 15.62
CA GLN A 119 -23.02 -29.92 15.24
C GLN A 119 -23.20 -30.15 13.73
N PHE A 120 -22.23 -29.67 12.90
CA PHE A 120 -22.32 -29.70 11.46
C PHE A 120 -21.37 -30.69 10.80
N GLY A 121 -20.34 -31.17 11.50
CA GLY A 121 -19.38 -32.14 10.96
C GLY A 121 -18.24 -32.44 11.90
N ALA A 122 -17.30 -33.24 11.41
CA ALA A 122 -16.08 -33.53 12.15
C ALA A 122 -15.17 -32.31 12.22
N VAL A 123 -14.76 -31.91 13.42
CA VAL A 123 -13.95 -30.71 13.64
C VAL A 123 -12.53 -31.13 14.08
N GLN A 124 -11.53 -30.52 13.45
CA GLN A 124 -10.14 -30.54 13.88
C GLN A 124 -9.59 -29.13 13.97
N ARG A 125 -8.53 -28.93 14.75
CA ARG A 125 -7.88 -27.63 14.92
C ARG A 125 -6.40 -27.73 14.55
N ILE A 126 -5.90 -26.76 13.78
CA ILE A 126 -4.48 -26.58 13.52
C ILE A 126 -4.05 -25.25 14.14
N SER A 127 -3.17 -25.32 15.12
CA SER A 127 -2.62 -24.17 15.81
C SER A 127 -1.21 -24.43 16.32
N GLY A 128 -0.40 -23.39 16.39
CA GLY A 128 0.91 -23.36 17.03
C GLY A 128 0.95 -22.38 18.19
N ALA A 129 2.07 -22.28 18.87
CA ALA A 129 2.31 -21.30 19.93
C ALA A 129 2.33 -19.84 19.35
N ASN A 130 2.56 -19.71 18.06
CA ASN A 130 2.54 -18.46 17.34
C ASN A 130 2.16 -18.70 15.85
N ARG A 131 1.97 -17.59 15.10
CA ARG A 131 1.59 -17.63 13.67
C ARG A 131 2.56 -18.40 12.79
N TYR A 132 3.84 -18.44 13.11
CA TYR A 132 4.87 -19.11 12.32
C TYR A 132 4.79 -20.61 12.49
N GLU A 133 4.58 -21.08 13.71
CA GLU A 133 4.33 -22.51 13.99
C GLU A 133 2.98 -22.95 13.43
N THR A 134 1.93 -22.11 13.49
CA THR A 134 0.66 -22.40 12.83
C THR A 134 0.88 -22.55 11.31
N ALA A 135 1.61 -21.62 10.69
CA ALA A 135 1.94 -21.69 9.26
C ALA A 135 2.79 -22.92 8.90
N GLU A 136 3.76 -23.31 9.73
CA GLU A 136 4.53 -24.56 9.57
C GLU A 136 3.61 -25.79 9.53
N LYS A 137 2.73 -25.92 10.53
CA LYS A 137 1.79 -27.05 10.60
C LYS A 137 0.85 -27.11 9.39
N ILE A 138 0.43 -25.96 8.89
CA ILE A 138 -0.38 -25.85 7.67
C ILE A 138 0.44 -26.25 6.43
N ALA A 139 1.65 -25.73 6.28
CA ALA A 139 2.52 -26.04 5.15
C ALA A 139 2.86 -27.54 5.08
N LEU A 140 3.08 -28.20 6.21
CA LEU A 140 3.36 -29.63 6.30
C LEU A 140 2.20 -30.52 5.85
N GLN A 141 0.96 -29.99 5.74
CA GLN A 141 -0.17 -30.73 5.17
C GLN A 141 -0.02 -31.06 3.68
N PHE A 142 0.92 -30.42 2.99
CA PHE A 142 1.23 -30.73 1.59
C PHE A 142 2.01 -32.03 1.40
N GLY A 143 2.63 -32.55 2.46
CA GLY A 143 3.41 -33.79 2.44
C GLY A 143 4.75 -33.66 1.70
N LYS A 144 4.74 -33.33 0.42
CA LYS A 144 5.93 -32.99 -0.40
C LYS A 144 5.65 -31.81 -1.30
N ALA A 145 6.64 -30.94 -1.45
CA ALA A 145 6.55 -29.79 -2.34
C ALA A 145 7.95 -29.41 -2.87
N GLY A 146 8.12 -29.37 -4.19
CA GLY A 146 9.38 -28.94 -4.80
C GLY A 146 9.64 -27.44 -4.65
N LYS A 147 8.61 -26.64 -4.35
CA LYS A 147 8.66 -25.19 -4.22
C LYS A 147 7.96 -24.73 -2.97
N LEU A 148 8.48 -23.65 -2.38
CA LEU A 148 7.90 -22.97 -1.21
C LEU A 148 7.82 -21.47 -1.49
N TYR A 149 6.66 -20.88 -1.20
CA TYR A 149 6.54 -19.44 -1.11
C TYR A 149 6.79 -18.98 0.32
N LEU A 150 7.47 -17.84 0.49
CA LEU A 150 7.79 -17.27 1.79
C LEU A 150 7.32 -15.82 1.84
N ALA A 151 6.55 -15.45 2.85
CA ALA A 151 6.09 -14.10 3.08
C ALA A 151 6.29 -13.66 4.54
N THR A 152 6.30 -12.36 4.80
CA THR A 152 6.33 -11.86 6.17
C THR A 152 5.03 -12.16 6.91
N GLY A 153 5.16 -12.62 8.15
CA GLY A 153 4.02 -12.76 9.07
C GLY A 153 3.67 -11.47 9.84
N ALA A 154 4.43 -10.39 9.65
CA ALA A 154 4.16 -9.10 10.27
C ALA A 154 3.08 -8.30 9.53
N GLY A 155 2.90 -8.54 8.23
CA GLY A 155 1.89 -7.94 7.37
C GLY A 155 1.10 -9.01 6.61
N PHE A 156 0.01 -8.62 5.97
CA PHE A 156 -0.87 -9.57 5.28
C PHE A 156 -0.77 -9.50 3.74
N ALA A 157 -0.40 -8.36 3.19
CA ALA A 157 -0.62 -8.08 1.78
C ALA A 157 0.18 -8.98 0.82
N ASP A 158 1.49 -9.11 1.06
CA ASP A 158 2.37 -9.94 0.22
C ASP A 158 1.99 -11.42 0.33
N ALA A 159 1.62 -11.86 1.55
CA ALA A 159 1.17 -13.23 1.79
C ALA A 159 -0.18 -13.54 1.14
N LEU A 160 -1.10 -12.57 1.03
CA LEU A 160 -2.40 -12.78 0.38
C LEU A 160 -2.27 -12.86 -1.14
N ALA A 161 -1.58 -11.88 -1.75
CA ALA A 161 -1.34 -11.90 -3.20
C ALA A 161 -0.50 -13.13 -3.60
N GLY A 162 0.57 -13.42 -2.84
CA GLY A 162 1.39 -14.59 -3.07
C GLY A 162 0.72 -15.91 -2.70
N GLY A 163 -0.17 -15.91 -1.71
CA GLY A 163 -1.00 -17.05 -1.37
C GLY A 163 -1.91 -17.46 -2.54
N ALA A 164 -2.46 -16.49 -3.28
CA ALA A 164 -3.21 -16.78 -4.49
C ALA A 164 -2.34 -17.43 -5.58
N LEU A 165 -1.10 -16.97 -5.77
CA LEU A 165 -0.15 -17.59 -6.69
C LEU A 165 0.26 -18.99 -6.21
N ALA A 166 0.58 -19.16 -4.94
CA ALA A 166 0.91 -20.47 -4.35
C ALA A 166 -0.26 -21.47 -4.51
N ALA A 167 -1.50 -21.01 -4.31
CA ALA A 167 -2.70 -21.80 -4.52
C ALA A 167 -2.87 -22.23 -5.98
N GLN A 168 -2.60 -21.35 -6.95
CA GLN A 168 -2.64 -21.67 -8.37
C GLN A 168 -1.59 -22.71 -8.78
N GLU A 169 -0.45 -22.73 -8.10
CA GLU A 169 0.62 -23.69 -8.35
C GLU A 169 0.49 -24.97 -7.51
N GLY A 170 -0.41 -25.01 -6.54
CA GLY A 170 -0.62 -26.15 -5.65
C GLY A 170 0.54 -26.38 -4.70
N VAL A 171 1.22 -25.32 -4.25
CA VAL A 171 2.39 -25.37 -3.37
C VAL A 171 2.15 -24.56 -2.09
N PRO A 172 2.85 -24.87 -0.98
CA PRO A 172 2.66 -24.17 0.29
C PRO A 172 3.22 -22.73 0.25
N ILE A 173 2.64 -21.90 1.12
CA ILE A 173 3.20 -20.64 1.55
C ILE A 173 3.57 -20.71 3.03
N MET A 174 4.73 -20.23 3.40
CA MET A 174 5.21 -20.16 4.78
C MET A 174 5.30 -18.70 5.22
N LEU A 175 5.02 -18.46 6.50
CA LEU A 175 5.23 -17.16 7.12
C LEU A 175 6.56 -17.11 7.87
N THR A 176 7.21 -15.95 7.81
CA THR A 176 8.45 -15.71 8.52
C THR A 176 8.52 -14.29 9.11
N GLY A 177 9.50 -14.10 9.98
CA GLY A 177 9.77 -12.83 10.65
C GLY A 177 10.94 -12.96 11.62
N PRO A 178 11.26 -11.92 12.39
CA PRO A 178 12.33 -11.95 13.37
C PRO A 178 12.20 -13.17 14.32
N GLY A 179 13.27 -13.95 14.45
CA GLY A 179 13.31 -15.15 15.30
C GLY A 179 12.49 -16.35 14.78
N ALA A 180 11.99 -16.32 13.53
CA ALA A 180 11.15 -17.39 12.98
C ALA A 180 11.77 -18.10 11.75
N GLN A 181 13.04 -17.83 11.44
CA GLN A 181 13.72 -18.43 10.28
C GLN A 181 13.75 -19.96 10.33
N GLN A 182 13.94 -20.52 11.52
CA GLN A 182 14.02 -21.97 11.73
C GLN A 182 12.76 -22.70 11.23
N TYR A 183 11.58 -22.12 11.33
CA TYR A 183 10.34 -22.73 10.84
C TYR A 183 10.35 -22.86 9.30
N ALA A 184 10.80 -21.84 8.59
CA ALA A 184 10.86 -21.88 7.13
C ALA A 184 11.91 -22.88 6.62
N VAL A 185 13.07 -22.96 7.28
CA VAL A 185 14.11 -23.94 6.97
C VAL A 185 13.62 -25.38 7.28
N SER A 186 12.97 -25.58 8.43
CA SER A 186 12.37 -26.86 8.84
C SER A 186 11.35 -27.35 7.79
N VAL A 187 10.43 -26.48 7.38
CA VAL A 187 9.43 -26.79 6.34
C VAL A 187 10.10 -27.12 5.02
N ALA A 188 11.08 -26.33 4.58
CA ALA A 188 11.78 -26.60 3.33
C ALA A 188 12.46 -27.98 3.32
N GLN A 189 13.08 -28.37 4.42
CA GLN A 189 13.71 -29.67 4.57
C GLN A 189 12.69 -30.82 4.59
N GLN A 190 11.65 -30.71 5.40
CA GLN A 190 10.63 -31.76 5.57
C GLN A 190 9.83 -32.01 4.28
N LEU A 191 9.52 -30.97 3.53
CA LEU A 191 8.78 -31.05 2.27
C LEU A 191 9.66 -31.42 1.07
N GLY A 192 11.00 -31.41 1.21
CA GLY A 192 11.93 -31.64 0.10
C GLY A 192 11.95 -30.49 -0.90
N VAL A 193 11.81 -29.25 -0.43
CA VAL A 193 11.80 -28.05 -1.26
C VAL A 193 13.16 -27.88 -1.96
N THR A 194 13.11 -27.62 -3.26
CA THR A 194 14.31 -27.33 -4.08
C THR A 194 14.39 -25.88 -4.53
N ALA A 195 13.30 -25.12 -4.42
CA ALA A 195 13.26 -23.70 -4.78
C ALA A 195 12.34 -22.91 -3.83
N THR A 196 12.78 -21.73 -3.41
CA THR A 196 12.00 -20.83 -2.56
C THR A 196 11.73 -19.51 -3.29
N THR A 197 10.49 -19.05 -3.30
CA THR A 197 10.13 -17.72 -3.81
C THR A 197 9.72 -16.82 -2.64
N VAL A 198 10.49 -15.77 -2.41
CA VAL A 198 10.27 -14.79 -1.36
C VAL A 198 9.38 -13.66 -1.88
N LEU A 199 8.31 -13.37 -1.16
CA LEU A 199 7.32 -12.36 -1.50
C LEU A 199 7.49 -11.15 -0.59
N GLY A 200 7.73 -9.99 -1.21
CA GLY A 200 8.03 -8.75 -0.50
C GLY A 200 9.51 -8.38 -0.54
N GLY A 201 9.78 -7.09 -0.38
CA GLY A 201 11.12 -6.51 -0.47
C GLY A 201 12.02 -6.82 0.73
N PRO A 202 13.31 -6.39 0.67
CA PRO A 202 14.28 -6.60 1.76
C PRO A 202 13.84 -5.98 3.10
N GLY A 203 13.01 -4.92 3.06
CA GLY A 203 12.42 -4.34 4.26
C GLY A 203 11.37 -5.22 4.95
N ALA A 204 10.75 -6.16 4.24
CA ALA A 204 9.80 -7.13 4.79
C ALA A 204 10.51 -8.41 5.26
N ILE A 205 11.46 -8.89 4.47
CA ILE A 205 12.30 -10.07 4.75
C ILE A 205 13.71 -9.76 4.29
N SER A 206 14.67 -9.62 5.20
CA SER A 206 16.04 -9.28 4.88
C SER A 206 16.73 -10.36 4.02
N ASP A 207 17.75 -9.98 3.25
CA ASP A 207 18.49 -10.92 2.42
C ASP A 207 19.30 -11.93 3.25
N GLU A 208 19.73 -11.53 4.45
CA GLU A 208 20.38 -12.44 5.41
C GLU A 208 19.49 -13.62 5.81
N PHE A 209 18.17 -13.37 5.86
CA PHE A 209 17.20 -14.43 6.17
C PHE A 209 17.15 -15.51 5.09
N LEU A 210 17.54 -15.21 3.86
CA LEU A 210 17.49 -16.14 2.74
C LEU A 210 18.61 -17.22 2.81
N ALA A 211 19.63 -16.98 3.63
CA ALA A 211 20.68 -17.94 3.86
C ALA A 211 20.10 -19.25 4.47
N GLY A 212 20.36 -20.38 3.87
CA GLY A 212 19.84 -21.68 4.28
C GLY A 212 18.51 -22.10 3.64
N LEU A 213 17.92 -21.26 2.81
CA LEU A 213 16.78 -21.64 1.96
C LEU A 213 17.25 -22.14 0.58
N PRO A 214 16.59 -23.18 0.02
CA PRO A 214 16.98 -23.73 -1.29
C PRO A 214 16.64 -22.73 -2.42
N ASN A 215 17.65 -22.39 -3.24
CA ASN A 215 17.54 -21.56 -4.45
C ASN A 215 16.55 -20.38 -4.29
N PRO A 216 16.80 -19.45 -3.37
CA PRO A 216 15.86 -18.36 -3.12
C PRO A 216 15.84 -17.36 -4.28
N ASN A 217 14.65 -16.99 -4.72
CA ASN A 217 14.40 -15.85 -5.60
C ASN A 217 13.38 -14.93 -4.94
N ARG A 218 13.22 -13.70 -5.45
CA ARG A 218 12.36 -12.70 -4.82
C ARG A 218 11.43 -12.04 -5.83
N ILE A 219 10.15 -11.85 -5.43
CA ILE A 219 9.17 -11.06 -6.17
C ILE A 219 8.70 -9.93 -5.25
N TYR A 220 8.89 -8.68 -5.67
CA TYR A 220 8.47 -7.52 -4.91
C TYR A 220 8.37 -6.26 -5.76
N GLY A 221 7.66 -5.25 -5.27
CA GLY A 221 7.60 -3.89 -5.76
C GLY A 221 7.89 -2.90 -4.61
N ALA A 222 7.85 -1.61 -4.88
CA ALA A 222 8.12 -0.57 -3.89
C ALA A 222 7.06 -0.54 -2.75
N ASN A 223 5.88 -1.10 -3.01
CA ASN A 223 4.79 -1.20 -2.05
C ASN A 223 3.96 -2.46 -2.32
N ARG A 224 2.99 -2.75 -1.43
CA ARG A 224 2.12 -3.94 -1.51
C ARG A 224 1.32 -4.06 -2.81
N PHE A 225 0.94 -2.95 -3.41
CA PHE A 225 0.16 -2.93 -4.66
C PHE A 225 1.04 -3.30 -5.85
N GLU A 226 2.26 -2.78 -5.88
CA GLU A 226 3.26 -3.15 -6.87
C GLU A 226 3.73 -4.59 -6.68
N THR A 227 3.93 -5.04 -5.44
CA THR A 227 4.24 -6.45 -5.15
C THR A 227 3.15 -7.36 -5.72
N ALA A 228 1.86 -7.06 -5.48
CA ALA A 228 0.75 -7.84 -6.05
C ALA A 228 0.75 -7.81 -7.59
N SER A 229 1.09 -6.68 -8.20
CA SER A 229 1.23 -6.57 -9.67
C SER A 229 2.42 -7.38 -10.21
N GLN A 230 3.56 -7.40 -9.53
CA GLN A 230 4.71 -8.24 -9.91
C GLN A 230 4.41 -9.73 -9.76
N ILE A 231 3.62 -10.11 -8.75
CA ILE A 231 3.12 -11.47 -8.58
C ILE A 231 2.19 -11.85 -9.75
N PHE A 232 1.28 -10.94 -10.15
CA PHE A 232 0.46 -11.11 -11.34
C PHE A 232 1.30 -11.28 -12.61
N ALA A 233 2.32 -10.44 -12.79
CA ALA A 233 3.23 -10.51 -13.95
C ALA A 233 4.02 -11.83 -14.02
N ALA A 234 4.32 -12.44 -12.88
CA ALA A 234 4.98 -13.75 -12.83
C ALA A 234 4.09 -14.90 -13.33
N LYS A 235 2.77 -14.74 -13.25
CA LYS A 235 1.77 -15.71 -13.76
C LYS A 235 0.53 -14.97 -14.25
N PRO A 236 0.56 -14.40 -15.45
CA PRO A 236 -0.56 -13.65 -16.01
C PRO A 236 -1.82 -14.52 -16.23
N ALA A 237 -2.98 -13.88 -16.21
CA ALA A 237 -4.27 -14.47 -16.49
C ALA A 237 -5.18 -13.45 -17.18
N ASP A 238 -6.27 -13.93 -17.81
CA ASP A 238 -7.22 -13.09 -18.56
C ASP A 238 -8.17 -12.29 -17.63
N SER A 239 -8.19 -12.61 -16.35
CA SER A 239 -8.99 -11.93 -15.34
C SER A 239 -8.32 -12.08 -13.96
N ALA A 240 -8.70 -11.23 -13.00
CA ALA A 240 -8.17 -11.26 -11.64
C ALA A 240 -9.24 -10.96 -10.60
N PHE A 241 -8.99 -11.35 -9.36
CA PHE A 241 -9.70 -10.80 -8.21
C PHE A 241 -9.03 -9.50 -7.78
N LEU A 242 -9.83 -8.52 -7.35
CA LEU A 242 -9.36 -7.26 -6.79
C LEU A 242 -9.91 -7.12 -5.37
N ALA A 243 -9.03 -7.08 -4.38
CA ALA A 243 -9.40 -6.93 -2.98
C ALA A 243 -8.69 -5.74 -2.34
N SER A 244 -9.15 -5.35 -1.14
CA SER A 244 -8.53 -4.27 -0.40
C SER A 244 -7.09 -4.63 0.01
N GLY A 245 -6.13 -3.77 -0.33
CA GLY A 245 -4.76 -3.83 0.18
C GLY A 245 -4.58 -3.15 1.55
N VAL A 246 -5.65 -2.57 2.08
CA VAL A 246 -5.65 -1.88 3.38
C VAL A 246 -6.22 -2.77 4.49
N ASN A 247 -7.19 -3.65 4.15
CA ASN A 247 -7.83 -4.59 5.07
C ASN A 247 -7.72 -6.02 4.52
N PHE A 248 -7.55 -7.00 5.41
CA PHE A 248 -7.23 -8.39 5.03
C PHE A 248 -8.44 -9.30 4.78
N PRO A 249 -9.64 -9.13 5.36
CA PRO A 249 -10.62 -10.21 5.49
C PRO A 249 -11.13 -10.76 4.16
N ASP A 250 -11.51 -9.86 3.26
CA ASP A 250 -12.08 -10.21 1.96
C ASP A 250 -11.01 -10.89 1.08
N ALA A 251 -9.78 -10.32 1.09
CA ALA A 251 -8.63 -10.89 0.41
C ALA A 251 -8.26 -12.29 0.94
N LEU A 252 -8.33 -12.50 2.26
CA LEU A 252 -8.04 -13.80 2.87
C LEU A 252 -9.02 -14.88 2.41
N SER A 253 -10.31 -14.56 2.40
CA SER A 253 -11.37 -15.50 2.06
C SER A 253 -11.37 -15.89 0.58
N ILE A 254 -10.90 -15.06 -0.33
CA ILE A 254 -10.90 -15.34 -1.77
C ILE A 254 -9.71 -16.19 -2.24
N VAL A 255 -8.60 -16.28 -1.45
CA VAL A 255 -7.40 -17.01 -1.88
C VAL A 255 -7.67 -18.44 -2.33
N PRO A 256 -8.50 -19.26 -1.66
CA PRO A 256 -8.82 -20.60 -2.14
C PRO A 256 -9.49 -20.60 -3.53
N ALA A 257 -10.43 -19.71 -3.76
CA ALA A 257 -11.08 -19.56 -5.05
C ALA A 257 -10.12 -19.04 -6.14
N ALA A 258 -9.21 -18.14 -5.77
CA ALA A 258 -8.16 -17.65 -6.66
C ALA A 258 -7.27 -18.80 -7.19
N GLY A 259 -6.93 -19.75 -6.34
CA GLY A 259 -6.22 -20.96 -6.74
C GLY A 259 -7.04 -21.86 -7.64
N LEU A 260 -8.28 -22.17 -7.25
CA LEU A 260 -9.19 -23.08 -7.95
C LEU A 260 -9.50 -22.57 -9.37
N HIS A 261 -9.77 -21.28 -9.54
CA HIS A 261 -10.12 -20.66 -10.81
C HIS A 261 -8.92 -20.10 -11.58
N LYS A 262 -7.69 -20.26 -11.08
CA LYS A 262 -6.46 -19.73 -11.69
C LYS A 262 -6.49 -18.22 -11.90
N MET A 263 -7.21 -17.51 -11.05
CA MET A 263 -7.31 -16.06 -11.07
C MET A 263 -6.36 -15.44 -10.02
N PRO A 264 -5.40 -14.59 -10.41
CA PRO A 264 -4.54 -13.89 -9.48
C PRO A 264 -5.33 -12.95 -8.56
N LEU A 265 -4.72 -12.58 -7.44
CA LEU A 265 -5.27 -11.59 -6.52
C LEU A 265 -4.47 -10.29 -6.61
N LEU A 266 -5.11 -9.25 -7.10
CA LEU A 266 -4.61 -7.89 -7.10
C LEU A 266 -5.14 -7.13 -5.88
N LEU A 267 -4.40 -6.10 -5.48
CA LEU A 267 -4.74 -5.28 -4.33
C LEU A 267 -4.97 -3.83 -4.75
N ALA A 268 -5.96 -3.18 -4.15
CA ALA A 268 -6.27 -1.77 -4.38
C ALA A 268 -6.49 -0.99 -3.08
N GLN A 269 -6.43 0.32 -3.18
CA GLN A 269 -6.97 1.24 -2.17
C GLN A 269 -8.49 1.30 -2.29
N GLN A 270 -9.15 1.94 -1.32
CA GLN A 270 -10.61 2.01 -1.29
C GLN A 270 -11.21 2.65 -2.55
N ASN A 271 -10.59 3.68 -3.11
CA ASN A 271 -11.15 4.48 -4.19
C ASN A 271 -10.37 4.44 -5.50
N CYS A 272 -9.22 3.78 -5.51
CA CYS A 272 -8.37 3.67 -6.70
C CYS A 272 -7.32 2.56 -6.54
N SER A 273 -6.69 2.18 -7.63
CA SER A 273 -5.54 1.27 -7.63
C SER A 273 -4.25 2.03 -7.90
N PRO A 274 -3.23 1.95 -7.04
CA PRO A 274 -1.91 2.49 -7.33
C PRO A 274 -1.27 1.88 -8.56
N VAL A 275 -1.60 0.63 -8.86
CA VAL A 275 -1.27 -0.04 -10.12
C VAL A 275 -2.57 -0.47 -10.78
N GLN A 276 -2.91 0.15 -11.91
CA GLN A 276 -4.15 -0.17 -12.62
C GLN A 276 -4.13 -1.62 -13.12
N PRO A 277 -5.18 -2.43 -12.84
CA PRO A 277 -5.30 -3.76 -13.41
C PRO A 277 -5.31 -3.73 -14.94
N ALA A 278 -4.48 -4.58 -15.56
CA ALA A 278 -4.41 -4.72 -17.03
C ALA A 278 -5.50 -5.64 -17.60
N VAL A 279 -6.29 -6.26 -16.74
CA VAL A 279 -7.33 -7.26 -17.09
C VAL A 279 -8.64 -6.95 -16.37
N PRO A 280 -9.78 -7.47 -16.83
CA PRO A 280 -11.03 -7.39 -16.10
C PRO A 280 -10.90 -7.97 -14.68
N VAL A 281 -11.53 -7.32 -13.71
CA VAL A 281 -11.47 -7.75 -12.32
C VAL A 281 -12.85 -8.08 -11.75
N THR A 282 -12.86 -9.06 -10.84
CA THR A 282 -13.97 -9.28 -9.90
C THR A 282 -13.63 -8.64 -8.58
N PHE A 283 -14.43 -7.67 -8.15
CA PHE A 283 -14.25 -7.00 -6.86
C PHE A 283 -14.63 -7.96 -5.73
N VAL A 284 -13.80 -8.01 -4.70
CA VAL A 284 -14.00 -8.82 -3.49
C VAL A 284 -14.11 -7.91 -2.29
N GLY A 285 -15.29 -7.84 -1.71
CA GLY A 285 -15.63 -6.94 -0.62
C GLY A 285 -16.63 -5.85 -1.00
N GLY A 286 -17.31 -5.30 0.00
CA GLY A 286 -18.32 -4.25 -0.16
C GLY A 286 -17.72 -2.91 -0.58
N THR A 287 -18.60 -1.98 -1.00
CA THR A 287 -18.19 -0.63 -1.45
C THR A 287 -17.47 0.20 -0.39
N GLY A 288 -17.66 -0.14 0.90
CA GLY A 288 -16.89 0.45 2.00
C GLY A 288 -15.42 0.00 2.05
N ALA A 289 -15.09 -1.18 1.51
CA ALA A 289 -13.71 -1.67 1.39
C ALA A 289 -13.10 -1.29 0.04
N LEU A 290 -13.87 -1.40 -1.03
CA LEU A 290 -13.48 -1.08 -2.41
C LEU A 290 -14.65 -0.38 -3.10
N SER A 291 -14.53 0.90 -3.45
CA SER A 291 -15.52 1.60 -4.28
C SER A 291 -15.53 1.03 -5.72
N ASP A 292 -16.50 1.41 -6.51
CA ASP A 292 -16.60 0.97 -7.92
C ASP A 292 -15.46 1.54 -8.80
N ASN A 293 -14.72 2.52 -8.29
CA ASN A 293 -13.56 3.11 -8.96
C ASN A 293 -12.21 2.50 -8.50
N SER A 294 -12.22 1.51 -7.62
CA SER A 294 -10.98 0.94 -7.04
C SER A 294 -10.08 0.25 -8.08
N ASN A 295 -10.59 -0.07 -9.26
CA ASN A 295 -9.83 -0.59 -10.40
C ASN A 295 -9.22 0.52 -11.29
N LEU A 296 -9.58 1.77 -11.08
CA LEU A 296 -9.02 2.90 -11.82
C LEU A 296 -7.69 3.33 -11.19
N GLN A 297 -6.78 3.84 -12.03
CA GLN A 297 -5.50 4.38 -11.58
C GLN A 297 -5.71 5.48 -10.53
N CYS A 298 -4.97 5.44 -9.44
CA CYS A 298 -4.92 6.57 -8.51
C CYS A 298 -4.38 7.79 -9.25
N GLN A 299 -5.11 8.90 -9.22
CA GLN A 299 -4.56 10.16 -9.68
C GLN A 299 -3.39 10.53 -8.77
N ALA A 300 -2.27 10.93 -9.36
CA ALA A 300 -1.19 11.52 -8.59
C ALA A 300 -1.80 12.67 -7.76
N ALA A 301 -1.51 12.70 -6.45
CA ALA A 301 -1.86 13.89 -5.67
C ALA A 301 -1.37 15.11 -6.46
N PRO A 302 -2.17 16.17 -6.62
CA PRO A 302 -1.70 17.40 -7.24
C PRO A 302 -0.35 17.69 -6.61
N GLN A 303 0.72 17.64 -7.41
CA GLN A 303 2.02 18.08 -6.89
C GLN A 303 1.73 19.45 -6.29
N PRO A 304 2.16 19.71 -5.02
CA PRO A 304 2.06 21.07 -4.52
C PRO A 304 2.62 21.94 -5.63
N GLN A 305 1.77 22.78 -6.23
CA GLN A 305 2.27 23.74 -7.21
C GLN A 305 3.51 24.31 -6.55
N PRO A 306 4.68 24.32 -7.23
CA PRO A 306 5.84 24.95 -6.67
C PRO A 306 5.30 26.27 -6.13
N GLU A 307 5.40 26.48 -4.81
CA GLU A 307 5.01 27.77 -4.24
C GLU A 307 5.59 28.80 -5.20
N PRO A 308 4.80 29.76 -5.73
CA PRO A 308 5.31 30.73 -6.65
C PRO A 308 6.62 31.16 -6.04
N GLN A 309 7.75 30.84 -6.70
CA GLN A 309 9.07 31.23 -6.16
C GLN A 309 8.86 32.70 -5.81
N PRO A 310 9.14 33.12 -4.58
CA PRO A 310 8.96 34.51 -4.23
C PRO A 310 9.58 35.26 -5.38
N GLN A 311 8.76 36.00 -6.14
CA GLN A 311 9.31 36.85 -7.20
C GLN A 311 10.48 37.55 -6.55
N PRO A 312 11.70 37.48 -7.15
CA PRO A 312 12.83 38.15 -6.54
C PRO A 312 12.28 39.48 -6.10
N GLU A 313 12.23 39.70 -4.77
CA GLU A 313 11.83 41.02 -4.26
C GLU A 313 12.59 41.99 -5.14
N PRO A 314 11.94 43.00 -5.76
CA PRO A 314 12.63 43.94 -6.57
C PRO A 314 13.82 44.36 -5.72
N GLN A 315 15.06 44.05 -6.17
CA GLN A 315 16.25 44.47 -5.44
C GLN A 315 15.98 45.92 -5.08
N PRO A 316 16.07 46.33 -3.81
CA PRO A 316 15.86 47.70 -3.47
C PRO A 316 16.78 48.49 -4.40
N GLN A 317 16.22 49.16 -5.41
CA GLN A 317 16.97 50.17 -6.09
C GLN A 317 17.53 51.03 -4.97
N PRO A 318 18.84 51.37 -4.96
CA PRO A 318 19.35 52.25 -3.96
C PRO A 318 18.48 53.51 -4.03
N SER A 319 17.47 53.53 -3.16
CA SER A 319 16.68 54.71 -2.94
C SER A 319 17.68 55.68 -2.33
N GLY A 320 18.15 56.60 -3.13
CA GLY A 320 18.94 57.72 -2.68
C GLY A 320 18.10 58.53 -1.71
N ASN A 321 18.01 58.07 -0.47
CA ASN A 321 17.33 58.81 0.58
C ASN A 321 18.08 58.56 1.89
N GLY A 322 18.84 59.58 2.30
CA GLY A 322 19.20 59.78 3.67
C GLY A 322 20.67 59.85 3.99
N GLY A 323 21.57 59.74 3.05
CA GLY A 323 23.00 59.99 3.34
C GLY A 323 23.61 61.04 2.42
N THR A 324 24.49 61.87 2.96
CA THR A 324 25.31 62.80 2.19
C THR A 324 26.34 61.95 1.40
N GLN A 325 26.65 62.39 0.17
CA GLN A 325 27.65 61.68 -0.67
C GLN A 325 29.06 61.84 -0.04
N PRO A 326 29.86 60.80 -0.08
CA PRO A 326 31.23 60.83 0.39
C PRO A 326 32.10 61.79 -0.40
N ILE A 327 33.09 62.41 0.24
CA ILE A 327 34.10 63.22 -0.42
C ILE A 327 35.39 62.41 -0.49
N GLY A 328 35.62 61.72 -1.60
CA GLY A 328 36.76 60.82 -1.76
C GLY A 328 36.68 59.60 -0.80
N LYS A 329 37.63 59.44 0.09
CA LYS A 329 37.64 58.34 1.08
C LYS A 329 37.09 58.75 2.46
N ASP A 330 36.47 59.93 2.55
CA ASP A 330 35.95 60.45 3.80
C ASP A 330 34.53 61.02 3.67
N CYS A 331 33.94 61.24 4.83
CA CYS A 331 32.64 61.86 4.94
C CYS A 331 32.81 63.38 5.26
N PRO A 332 31.87 64.23 4.78
CA PRO A 332 31.89 65.66 5.09
C PRO A 332 31.64 65.91 6.59
N ALA A 333 32.11 67.05 7.08
CA ALA A 333 32.07 67.35 8.53
C ALA A 333 30.66 67.38 9.14
N ASN A 334 29.65 67.72 8.33
CA ASN A 334 28.24 67.74 8.73
C ASN A 334 27.56 66.36 8.74
N ALA A 335 28.21 65.35 8.16
CA ALA A 335 27.69 63.96 8.12
C ALA A 335 28.84 62.96 8.34
N PRO A 336 29.47 62.96 9.56
CA PRO A 336 30.75 62.27 9.76
C PRO A 336 30.67 60.75 9.95
N ILE A 337 29.50 60.16 9.92
CA ILE A 337 29.34 58.70 10.14
C ILE A 337 29.46 57.99 8.77
N LYS A 338 30.46 57.10 8.67
CA LYS A 338 30.75 56.37 7.45
C LYS A 338 29.91 55.09 7.34
N GLY A 339 29.12 54.95 6.32
CA GLY A 339 28.34 53.74 5.98
C GLY A 339 29.03 52.97 4.86
N ASN A 340 29.20 51.65 5.07
CA ASN A 340 29.63 50.72 4.05
C ASN A 340 28.41 49.91 3.54
N ALA A 341 28.02 50.17 2.30
CA ALA A 341 26.83 49.58 1.72
C ALA A 341 26.92 48.07 1.51
N ASN A 342 28.12 47.54 1.25
CA ASN A 342 28.28 46.09 1.07
C ASN A 342 28.05 45.26 2.35
N SER A 343 28.40 45.87 3.50
CA SER A 343 28.25 45.19 4.82
C SER A 343 27.04 45.69 5.60
N MET A 344 26.42 46.79 5.16
CA MET A 344 25.35 47.54 5.86
C MET A 344 25.81 47.90 7.31
N ILE A 345 27.07 48.28 7.46
CA ILE A 345 27.66 48.68 8.75
C ILE A 345 28.05 50.14 8.71
N TYR A 346 27.70 50.88 9.75
CA TYR A 346 28.21 52.24 9.95
C TYR A 346 29.30 52.32 11.02
N HIS A 347 30.30 53.20 10.78
CA HIS A 347 31.42 53.47 11.67
C HIS A 347 31.36 54.93 12.10
N MET A 348 31.58 55.15 13.39
CA MET A 348 31.65 56.52 13.98
C MET A 348 33.08 57.02 14.05
N PRO A 349 33.29 58.33 14.01
CA PRO A 349 34.59 58.92 14.30
C PRO A 349 35.15 58.37 15.61
N GLY A 350 36.45 57.99 15.64
CA GLY A 350 37.12 57.42 16.81
C GLY A 350 37.05 55.92 16.91
N GLN A 351 36.22 55.21 16.18
CA GLN A 351 36.21 53.76 16.17
C GLN A 351 37.40 53.16 15.41
N ARG A 352 37.86 51.97 15.85
CA ARG A 352 39.07 51.28 15.36
C ARG A 352 39.17 51.20 13.83
N TYR A 353 38.07 50.96 13.15
CA TYR A 353 38.04 50.76 11.70
C TYR A 353 37.57 51.99 10.93
N TYR A 354 37.19 53.08 11.58
CA TYR A 354 36.67 54.29 10.93
C TYR A 354 37.60 54.85 9.84
N LYS A 355 38.93 54.99 10.17
CA LYS A 355 39.92 55.50 9.20
C LYS A 355 40.16 54.55 8.00
N ARG A 356 39.85 53.26 8.18
CA ARG A 356 40.05 52.25 7.15
C ARG A 356 38.83 52.03 6.26
N THR A 357 37.66 52.48 6.69
CA THR A 357 36.41 52.36 5.97
C THR A 357 36.31 53.41 4.87
N THR A 358 36.21 52.98 3.62
CA THR A 358 35.79 53.83 2.50
C THR A 358 34.26 53.87 2.54
N PRO A 359 33.65 55.05 2.74
CA PRO A 359 32.20 55.16 2.81
C PRO A 359 31.59 55.13 1.41
N GLU A 360 30.44 54.52 1.29
CA GLU A 360 29.52 54.64 0.13
C GLU A 360 28.32 55.54 0.49
N ALA A 361 28.13 55.79 1.79
CA ALA A 361 27.13 56.74 2.30
C ALA A 361 27.66 57.44 3.56
N CYS A 362 27.31 58.69 3.79
CA CYS A 362 27.66 59.46 4.97
C CYS A 362 26.40 59.93 5.70
N PHE A 363 26.40 59.84 7.04
CA PHE A 363 25.22 60.19 7.84
C PHE A 363 25.56 61.20 8.93
N ALA A 364 24.64 62.15 9.16
CA ALA A 364 24.83 63.15 10.22
C ALA A 364 24.62 62.58 11.62
N SER A 365 23.77 61.51 11.76
CA SER A 365 23.47 60.89 13.03
C SER A 365 23.37 59.36 12.93
N GLN A 366 23.53 58.68 14.09
CA GLN A 366 23.30 57.24 14.17
C GLN A 366 21.84 56.88 13.87
N ALA A 367 20.88 57.75 14.16
CA ALA A 367 19.48 57.53 13.89
C ALA A 367 19.23 57.46 12.39
N GLU A 368 19.86 58.41 11.65
CA GLU A 368 19.80 58.47 10.17
C GLU A 368 20.44 57.24 9.53
N ALA A 369 21.62 56.79 10.00
CA ALA A 369 22.24 55.57 9.52
C ALA A 369 21.38 54.32 9.76
N ARG A 370 20.72 54.24 10.92
CA ARG A 370 19.80 53.13 11.22
C ARG A 370 18.53 53.17 10.38
N ALA A 371 17.98 54.34 10.18
CA ALA A 371 16.82 54.54 9.30
C ALA A 371 17.14 54.16 7.85
N ALA A 372 18.38 54.33 7.41
CA ALA A 372 18.89 53.86 6.12
C ALA A 372 19.27 52.35 6.11
N GLY A 373 18.98 51.59 7.19
CA GLY A 373 19.19 50.14 7.27
C GLY A 373 20.59 49.72 7.75
N TYR A 374 21.47 50.64 8.15
CA TYR A 374 22.80 50.33 8.58
C TYR A 374 22.83 49.96 10.08
N ARG A 375 23.63 48.95 10.47
CA ARG A 375 23.86 48.56 11.83
C ARG A 375 25.21 49.14 12.34
N LYS A 376 25.31 49.37 13.65
CA LYS A 376 26.55 49.89 14.26
C LYS A 376 27.66 48.83 14.19
N ALA A 377 28.89 49.26 13.85
CA ALA A 377 30.06 48.39 13.97
C ALA A 377 30.24 47.90 15.41
N LYS A 378 30.45 46.62 15.60
CA LYS A 378 30.95 46.08 16.85
C LYS A 378 32.42 46.53 16.98
N VAL A 379 32.80 47.17 18.03
CA VAL A 379 34.09 47.82 18.24
C VAL A 379 35.27 46.91 17.97
#